data_987c454167d94bf16fb10e11251d9ae7
#
_entry.id   987c454167d94bf16fb10e11251d9ae7
#
_cell.length_a   1.000
_cell.length_b   1.000
_cell.length_c   1.000
_cell.angle_alpha   90.00
_cell.angle_beta   90.00
_cell.angle_gamma   90.00
#
_symmetry.space_group_name_H-M   'P 1'
#
loop_
_entity.id
_entity.type
_entity.pdbx_description
1 polymer ?
#
loop_
_entity_poly.entity_id
_entity_poly.type
_entity_poly.pdbx_seq_one_letter_code
_entity_poly.pdbx_strand_id
1 'polypeptide(L)'
;MGNQPVLNVLTQIAAVRPDIKFNQIVLAAPDVDRKQFAEIALRVQTVAQNVTLYASSRDEAMLVSRRLHSGLPRAGDVPSEGPVVVRGVDTIDVSGLSTELFTASHSKYAEDTLLLKEIGALLREGVRPPHDRTPVLRHTPLGAQEFWVYRK
;
A
#
# COMPACT_ATOMS: atom_id res chain seq x y z
N MET A 1 0.18 1.03 -12.39
CA MET A 1 -1.01 0.85 -13.27
C MET A 1 -1.86 -0.40 -12.96
N GLY A 2 -1.30 -1.51 -12.43
CA GLY A 2 -2.05 -2.75 -12.19
C GLY A 2 -3.08 -2.73 -11.06
N ASN A 3 -2.99 -1.84 -10.09
CA ASN A 3 -3.84 -1.88 -8.91
C ASN A 3 -5.31 -1.48 -9.18
N GLN A 4 -5.58 -0.59 -10.14
CA GLN A 4 -6.96 -0.18 -10.44
C GLN A 4 -7.82 -1.35 -10.93
N PRO A 5 -7.40 -2.17 -11.92
CA PRO A 5 -8.15 -3.37 -12.33
C PRO A 5 -8.33 -4.36 -11.17
N VAL A 6 -7.30 -4.59 -10.36
CA VAL A 6 -7.38 -5.49 -9.19
C VAL A 6 -8.43 -4.99 -8.19
N LEU A 7 -8.41 -3.72 -7.83
CA LEU A 7 -9.39 -3.13 -6.91
C LEU A 7 -10.82 -3.21 -7.46
N ASN A 8 -11.01 -3.01 -8.77
CA ASN A 8 -12.31 -3.16 -9.42
C ASN A 8 -12.82 -4.61 -9.31
N VAL A 9 -11.97 -5.59 -9.59
CA VAL A 9 -12.33 -7.02 -9.47
C VAL A 9 -12.65 -7.38 -8.02
N LEU A 10 -11.82 -6.95 -7.05
CA LEU A 10 -12.08 -7.19 -5.63
C LEU A 10 -13.39 -6.57 -5.16
N THR A 11 -13.74 -5.38 -5.66
CA THR A 11 -15.03 -4.73 -5.35
C THR A 11 -16.20 -5.52 -5.94
N GLN A 12 -16.06 -6.06 -7.15
CA GLN A 12 -17.08 -6.93 -7.74
C GLN A 12 -17.24 -8.24 -6.95
N ILE A 13 -16.12 -8.87 -6.56
CA ILE A 13 -16.15 -10.08 -5.71
C ILE A 13 -16.87 -9.77 -4.41
N ALA A 14 -16.57 -8.64 -3.75
CA ALA A 14 -17.24 -8.22 -2.53
C ALA A 14 -18.76 -8.10 -2.69
N ALA A 15 -19.23 -7.69 -3.88
CA ALA A 15 -20.66 -7.52 -4.17
C ALA A 15 -21.37 -8.85 -4.49
N VAL A 16 -20.70 -9.76 -5.23
CA VAL A 16 -21.38 -10.97 -5.76
C VAL A 16 -20.97 -12.27 -5.09
N ARG A 17 -19.82 -12.29 -4.40
CA ARG A 17 -19.26 -13.45 -3.70
C ARG A 17 -18.68 -13.07 -2.34
N PRO A 18 -19.52 -12.58 -1.40
CA PRO A 18 -19.06 -12.18 -0.06
C PRO A 18 -18.54 -13.37 0.79
N ASP A 19 -18.78 -14.59 0.34
CA ASP A 19 -18.27 -15.85 0.90
C ASP A 19 -16.76 -16.03 0.66
N ILE A 20 -16.21 -15.43 -0.40
CA ILE A 20 -14.77 -15.51 -0.70
C ILE A 20 -13.99 -14.63 0.29
N LYS A 21 -12.93 -15.20 0.86
CA LYS A 21 -12.01 -14.48 1.77
C LYS A 21 -10.56 -14.69 1.33
N PHE A 22 -9.93 -13.60 0.93
CA PHE A 22 -8.48 -13.57 0.70
C PHE A 22 -7.75 -13.44 2.03
N ASN A 23 -6.67 -14.16 2.22
CA ASN A 23 -5.85 -14.06 3.44
C ASN A 23 -5.15 -12.69 3.50
N GLN A 24 -4.47 -12.31 2.43
CA GLN A 24 -3.75 -11.05 2.32
C GLN A 24 -4.07 -10.37 0.99
N ILE A 25 -4.34 -9.08 1.03
CA ILE A 25 -4.35 -8.20 -0.15
C ILE A 25 -3.23 -7.19 0.03
N VAL A 26 -2.29 -7.21 -0.91
CA VAL A 26 -1.11 -6.33 -0.91
C VAL A 26 -1.24 -5.36 -2.08
N LEU A 27 -1.23 -4.07 -1.78
CA LEU A 27 -1.33 -2.99 -2.74
C LEU A 27 -0.04 -2.17 -2.73
N ALA A 28 0.71 -2.24 -3.82
CA ALA A 28 1.97 -1.54 -3.97
C ALA A 28 1.80 -0.30 -4.86
N ALA A 29 2.01 0.88 -4.29
CA ALA A 29 1.90 2.18 -4.96
C ALA A 29 0.67 2.29 -5.89
N PRO A 30 -0.56 2.12 -5.38
CA PRO A 30 -1.76 2.15 -6.22
C PRO A 30 -1.99 3.53 -6.83
N ASP A 31 -2.04 3.58 -8.16
CA ASP A 31 -2.36 4.77 -8.94
C ASP A 31 -3.89 4.96 -9.01
N VAL A 32 -4.47 5.23 -7.88
CA VAL A 32 -5.91 5.46 -7.67
C VAL A 32 -6.08 6.75 -6.90
N ASP A 33 -7.11 7.54 -7.22
CA ASP A 33 -7.44 8.72 -6.43
C ASP A 33 -7.61 8.40 -4.96
N ARG A 34 -7.07 9.25 -4.08
CA ARG A 34 -7.01 9.02 -2.63
C ARG A 34 -8.39 8.83 -1.99
N LYS A 35 -9.38 9.63 -2.40
CA LYS A 35 -10.75 9.55 -1.87
C LYS A 35 -11.45 8.31 -2.38
N GLN A 36 -11.33 8.05 -3.68
CA GLN A 36 -11.86 6.84 -4.30
C GLN A 36 -11.28 5.58 -3.67
N PHE A 37 -9.97 5.57 -3.40
CA PHE A 37 -9.31 4.46 -2.71
C PHE A 37 -9.91 4.21 -1.34
N ALA A 38 -10.14 5.25 -0.54
CA ALA A 38 -10.70 5.10 0.80
C ALA A 38 -12.08 4.43 0.78
N GLU A 39 -12.93 4.77 -0.20
CA GLU A 39 -14.25 4.13 -0.38
C GLU A 39 -14.13 2.67 -0.83
N ILE A 40 -13.23 2.39 -1.78
CA ILE A 40 -12.99 1.04 -2.29
C ILE A 40 -12.42 0.15 -1.20
N ALA A 41 -11.47 0.64 -0.41
CA ALA A 41 -10.81 -0.12 0.63
C ALA A 41 -11.80 -0.65 1.68
N LEU A 42 -12.82 0.13 2.04
CA LEU A 42 -13.88 -0.32 2.96
C LEU A 42 -14.66 -1.53 2.42
N ARG A 43 -14.87 -1.59 1.10
CA ARG A 43 -15.53 -2.73 0.45
C ARG A 43 -14.60 -3.94 0.33
N VAL A 44 -13.34 -3.70 -0.08
CA VAL A 44 -12.34 -4.75 -0.26
C VAL A 44 -12.05 -5.48 1.05
N GLN A 45 -12.08 -4.79 2.19
CA GLN A 45 -11.94 -5.41 3.52
C GLN A 45 -13.00 -6.48 3.82
N THR A 46 -14.18 -6.42 3.19
CA THR A 46 -15.21 -7.44 3.42
C THR A 46 -14.85 -8.81 2.84
N VAL A 47 -13.92 -8.86 1.89
CA VAL A 47 -13.41 -10.09 1.25
C VAL A 47 -11.95 -10.37 1.54
N ALA A 48 -11.35 -9.66 2.51
CA ALA A 48 -9.97 -9.85 2.92
C ALA A 48 -9.87 -10.02 4.44
N GLN A 49 -8.96 -10.86 4.90
CA GLN A 49 -8.58 -10.90 6.32
C GLN A 49 -7.70 -9.68 6.65
N ASN A 50 -6.74 -9.37 5.77
CA ASN A 50 -5.85 -8.24 5.93
C ASN A 50 -5.64 -7.51 4.60
N VAL A 51 -5.53 -6.19 4.67
CA VAL A 51 -5.17 -5.33 3.54
C VAL A 51 -3.97 -4.49 3.94
N THR A 52 -2.90 -4.56 3.16
CA THR A 52 -1.68 -3.77 3.36
C THR A 52 -1.43 -2.88 2.15
N LEU A 53 -1.22 -1.60 2.40
CA LEU A 53 -0.88 -0.58 1.42
C LEU A 53 0.57 -0.16 1.60
N TYR A 54 1.40 -0.34 0.59
CA TYR A 54 2.75 0.24 0.52
C TYR A 54 2.69 1.52 -0.31
N ALA A 55 3.03 2.66 0.30
CA ALA A 55 3.04 3.98 -0.33
C ALA A 55 4.47 4.55 -0.37
N SER A 56 4.79 5.36 -1.38
CA SER A 56 6.11 5.96 -1.55
C SER A 56 6.03 7.36 -2.14
N SER A 57 6.75 8.32 -1.56
CA SER A 57 6.91 9.66 -2.14
C SER A 57 7.89 9.71 -3.32
N ARG A 58 8.65 8.62 -3.54
CA ARG A 58 9.74 8.55 -4.54
C ARG A 58 9.36 7.79 -5.80
N ASP A 59 8.11 7.34 -5.94
CA ASP A 59 7.67 6.65 -7.14
C ASP A 59 7.54 7.64 -8.31
N GLU A 60 8.48 7.55 -9.27
CA GLU A 60 8.49 8.42 -10.46
C GLU A 60 7.24 8.24 -11.32
N ALA A 61 6.69 7.03 -11.40
CA ALA A 61 5.44 6.78 -12.11
C ALA A 61 4.26 7.53 -11.46
N MET A 62 4.28 7.65 -10.13
CA MET A 62 3.28 8.44 -9.39
C MET A 62 3.45 9.93 -9.61
N LEU A 63 4.69 10.43 -9.76
CA LEU A 63 4.94 11.83 -10.11
C LEU A 63 4.39 12.18 -11.50
N VAL A 64 4.58 11.29 -12.47
CA VAL A 64 4.00 11.44 -13.83
C VAL A 64 2.49 11.38 -13.79
N SER A 65 1.92 10.41 -13.06
CA SER A 65 0.48 10.26 -12.91
C SER A 65 -0.17 11.49 -12.28
N ARG A 66 0.43 12.07 -11.24
CA ARG A 66 -0.06 13.34 -10.65
C ARG A 66 -0.11 14.47 -11.67
N ARG A 67 0.90 14.63 -12.51
CA ARG A 67 0.93 15.67 -13.56
C ARG A 67 -0.20 15.48 -14.58
N LEU A 68 -0.50 14.23 -14.94
CA LEU A 68 -1.55 13.89 -15.90
C LEU A 68 -2.96 14.04 -15.32
N HIS A 69 -3.13 13.92 -14.00
CA HIS A 69 -4.43 13.92 -13.31
C HIS A 69 -4.61 15.15 -12.39
N SER A 70 -4.26 16.33 -12.87
CA SER A 70 -4.51 17.62 -12.20
C SER A 70 -3.82 17.78 -10.84
N GLY A 71 -2.74 17.06 -10.58
CA GLY A 71 -1.96 17.19 -9.34
C GLY A 71 -2.60 16.56 -8.11
N LEU A 72 -3.72 15.84 -8.23
CA LEU A 72 -4.38 15.22 -7.09
C LEU A 72 -3.55 14.07 -6.50
N PRO A 73 -3.41 13.98 -5.17
CA PRO A 73 -2.69 12.89 -4.51
C PRO A 73 -3.30 11.52 -4.80
N ARG A 74 -2.44 10.55 -5.10
CA ARG A 74 -2.83 9.15 -5.31
C ARG A 74 -2.70 8.36 -4.01
N ALA A 75 -3.36 7.22 -3.93
CA ALA A 75 -3.32 6.37 -2.73
C ALA A 75 -1.93 5.80 -2.46
N GLY A 76 -1.14 5.54 -3.52
CA GLY A 76 0.24 5.09 -3.41
C GLY A 76 1.26 6.17 -3.10
N ASP A 77 0.84 7.42 -2.95
CA ASP A 77 1.69 8.57 -2.75
C ASP A 77 1.79 8.97 -1.26
N VAL A 78 2.92 9.56 -0.88
CA VAL A 78 3.16 10.11 0.47
C VAL A 78 3.45 11.61 0.33
N PRO A 79 2.42 12.45 0.30
CA PRO A 79 2.58 13.91 0.32
C PRO A 79 3.03 14.40 1.71
N SER A 80 3.25 15.72 1.86
CA SER A 80 3.72 16.34 3.11
C SER A 80 2.79 16.10 4.31
N GLU A 81 1.49 15.96 4.05
CA GLU A 81 0.47 15.65 5.05
C GLU A 81 0.40 14.17 5.45
N GLY A 82 1.22 13.32 4.82
CA GLY A 82 1.28 11.88 5.06
C GLY A 82 0.53 11.02 4.04
N PRO A 83 0.66 9.70 4.12
CA PRO A 83 -0.01 8.76 3.22
C PRO A 83 -1.53 8.73 3.44
N VAL A 84 -2.26 8.05 2.55
CA VAL A 84 -3.66 7.73 2.85
C VAL A 84 -3.73 6.69 3.96
N VAL A 85 -4.55 6.92 4.95
CA VAL A 85 -4.82 5.96 6.03
C VAL A 85 -6.31 5.64 6.04
N VAL A 86 -6.64 4.36 6.02
CA VAL A 86 -8.02 3.87 6.05
C VAL A 86 -8.13 2.86 7.19
N ARG A 87 -9.15 2.97 8.01
CA ARG A 87 -9.37 2.03 9.11
C ARG A 87 -9.40 0.59 8.61
N GLY A 88 -8.61 -0.28 9.21
CA GLY A 88 -8.50 -1.69 8.84
C GLY A 88 -7.51 -1.97 7.68
N VAL A 89 -6.86 -0.95 7.15
CA VAL A 89 -5.75 -1.08 6.19
C VAL A 89 -4.45 -0.73 6.89
N ASP A 90 -3.46 -1.62 6.83
CA ASP A 90 -2.10 -1.31 7.29
C ASP A 90 -1.39 -0.48 6.21
N THR A 91 -1.22 0.81 6.44
CA THR A 91 -0.48 1.68 5.52
C THR A 91 0.99 1.76 5.93
N ILE A 92 1.89 1.44 5.01
CA ILE A 92 3.34 1.44 5.21
C ILE A 92 4.00 2.41 4.24
N ASP A 93 4.62 3.46 4.76
CA ASP A 93 5.44 4.39 3.99
C ASP A 93 6.83 3.79 3.79
N VAL A 94 7.14 3.46 2.54
CA VAL A 94 8.42 2.90 2.10
C VAL A 94 9.30 3.93 1.40
N SER A 95 9.01 5.22 1.52
CA SER A 95 9.81 6.30 0.91
C SER A 95 11.29 6.29 1.36
N GLY A 96 11.57 5.70 2.51
CA GLY A 96 12.93 5.51 3.02
C GLY A 96 13.74 4.44 2.28
N LEU A 97 13.09 3.56 1.51
CA LEU A 97 13.74 2.54 0.69
C LEU A 97 14.03 3.07 -0.71
N SER A 98 14.98 2.45 -1.42
CA SER A 98 15.17 2.77 -2.83
C SER A 98 13.98 2.31 -3.66
N THR A 99 13.54 3.15 -4.58
CA THR A 99 12.25 3.03 -5.28
C THR A 99 12.26 2.09 -6.48
N GLU A 100 13.31 1.31 -6.66
CA GLU A 100 13.48 0.49 -7.87
C GLU A 100 12.49 -0.68 -8.00
N LEU A 101 11.82 -1.08 -6.91
CA LEU A 101 10.72 -2.06 -6.97
C LEU A 101 9.49 -1.56 -7.74
N PHE A 102 9.29 -0.26 -7.81
CA PHE A 102 8.15 0.35 -8.47
C PHE A 102 8.50 0.89 -9.86
N THR A 103 9.79 0.91 -10.21
CA THR A 103 10.30 1.32 -11.52
C THR A 103 10.81 0.11 -12.30
N ALA A 104 10.61 0.12 -13.62
CA ALA A 104 10.95 -1.00 -14.51
C ALA A 104 12.47 -1.21 -14.76
N SER A 105 13.35 -0.61 -13.95
CA SER A 105 14.80 -0.72 -14.12
C SER A 105 15.39 -1.86 -13.28
N HIS A 106 15.84 -2.91 -13.96
CA HIS A 106 16.27 -4.20 -13.40
C HIS A 106 17.67 -4.25 -12.77
N SER A 107 18.30 -3.15 -12.35
CA SER A 107 19.75 -3.17 -12.12
C SER A 107 20.28 -3.17 -10.68
N LYS A 108 19.43 -3.11 -9.63
CA LYS A 108 19.93 -3.10 -8.24
C LYS A 108 19.09 -3.92 -7.26
N TYR A 109 19.21 -5.22 -7.32
CA TYR A 109 18.50 -6.16 -6.45
C TYR A 109 18.85 -6.12 -4.94
N ALA A 110 19.88 -5.41 -4.52
CA ALA A 110 20.39 -5.50 -3.16
C ALA A 110 19.61 -4.66 -2.12
N GLU A 111 19.06 -3.51 -2.51
CA GLU A 111 18.28 -2.66 -1.59
C GLU A 111 16.80 -3.08 -1.50
N ASP A 112 16.30 -3.78 -2.50
CA ASP A 112 14.95 -4.34 -2.58
C ASP A 112 14.72 -5.50 -1.62
N THR A 113 15.80 -6.08 -1.08
CA THR A 113 15.74 -7.25 -0.20
C THR A 113 14.91 -6.98 1.07
N LEU A 114 14.90 -5.76 1.58
CA LEU A 114 14.17 -5.43 2.82
C LEU A 114 12.66 -5.41 2.60
N LEU A 115 12.18 -4.78 1.52
CA LEU A 115 10.75 -4.75 1.20
C LEU A 115 10.26 -6.14 0.79
N LEU A 116 11.04 -6.90 0.02
CA LEU A 116 10.71 -8.27 -0.33
C LEU A 116 10.66 -9.19 0.89
N LYS A 117 11.56 -8.99 1.87
CA LYS A 117 11.51 -9.70 3.16
C LYS A 117 10.26 -9.33 3.95
N GLU A 118 9.90 -8.05 4.01
CA GLU A 118 8.67 -7.58 4.67
C GLU A 118 7.43 -8.20 4.03
N ILE A 119 7.29 -8.10 2.70
CA ILE A 119 6.18 -8.71 1.97
C ILE A 119 6.18 -10.24 2.16
N GLY A 120 7.35 -10.87 2.12
CA GLY A 120 7.49 -12.30 2.36
C GLY A 120 7.06 -12.71 3.78
N ALA A 121 7.41 -11.93 4.80
CA ALA A 121 6.96 -12.15 6.18
C ALA A 121 5.44 -11.95 6.30
N LEU A 122 4.90 -10.87 5.70
CA LEU A 122 3.46 -10.62 5.65
C LEU A 122 2.69 -11.81 5.07
N LEU A 123 3.15 -12.33 3.93
CA LEU A 123 2.46 -13.41 3.23
C LEU A 123 2.57 -14.77 3.95
N ARG A 124 3.70 -15.04 4.65
CA ARG A 124 3.91 -16.28 5.38
C ARG A 124 3.27 -16.30 6.76
N GLU A 125 3.42 -15.19 7.48
CA GLU A 125 3.14 -15.14 8.92
C GLU A 125 1.87 -14.35 9.21
N GLY A 126 1.55 -13.34 8.40
CA GLY A 126 0.37 -12.50 8.57
C GLY A 126 0.35 -11.72 9.89
N VAL A 127 1.48 -11.62 10.61
CA VAL A 127 1.56 -10.99 11.92
C VAL A 127 1.22 -9.50 11.83
N ARG A 128 0.39 -9.05 12.74
CA ARG A 128 -0.04 -7.65 12.88
C ARG A 128 0.07 -7.21 14.34
N PRO A 129 0.37 -5.93 14.57
CA PRO A 129 0.61 -4.85 13.58
C PRO A 129 1.94 -5.02 12.84
N PRO A 130 2.20 -4.22 11.77
CA PRO A 130 3.40 -4.35 10.93
C PRO A 130 4.74 -4.36 11.66
N HIS A 131 4.92 -3.58 12.71
CA HIS A 131 6.18 -3.52 13.46
C HIS A 131 6.47 -4.80 14.29
N ASP A 132 5.48 -5.65 14.54
CA ASP A 132 5.70 -6.93 15.22
C ASP A 132 6.38 -7.96 14.30
N ARG A 133 6.12 -7.88 12.97
CA ARG A 133 6.79 -8.76 11.99
C ARG A 133 8.08 -8.16 11.43
N THR A 134 8.19 -6.83 11.43
CA THR A 134 9.33 -6.11 10.84
C THR A 134 9.76 -4.96 11.77
N PRO A 135 10.69 -5.22 12.71
CA PRO A 135 11.06 -4.28 13.77
C PRO A 135 11.62 -2.93 13.32
N VAL A 136 12.05 -2.81 12.05
CA VAL A 136 12.51 -1.53 11.49
C VAL A 136 11.35 -0.60 11.08
N LEU A 137 10.12 -1.12 11.03
CA LEU A 137 8.94 -0.30 10.82
C LEU A 137 8.61 0.50 12.08
N ARG A 138 8.53 1.81 11.94
CA ARG A 138 8.19 2.73 13.03
C ARG A 138 6.72 3.09 12.95
N HIS A 139 6.00 2.81 14.02
CA HIS A 139 4.64 3.29 14.22
C HIS A 139 4.63 4.82 14.25
N THR A 140 3.71 5.43 13.50
CA THR A 140 3.59 6.88 13.35
C THR A 140 2.12 7.27 13.44
N PRO A 141 1.72 8.07 14.45
CA PRO A 141 0.36 8.57 14.56
C PRO A 141 0.06 9.62 13.48
N LEU A 142 -1.19 9.64 12.99
CA LEU A 142 -1.72 10.63 12.07
C LEU A 142 -3.15 11.00 12.49
N GLY A 143 -3.28 11.98 13.38
CA GLY A 143 -4.56 12.30 14.03
C GLY A 143 -5.06 11.14 14.88
N ALA A 144 -6.28 10.67 14.61
CA ALA A 144 -6.89 9.50 15.27
C ALA A 144 -6.54 8.16 14.59
N GLN A 145 -5.68 8.18 13.58
CA GLN A 145 -5.25 7.03 12.80
C GLN A 145 -3.74 6.83 12.94
N GLU A 146 -3.21 5.79 12.34
CA GLU A 146 -1.81 5.41 12.41
C GLU A 146 -1.33 4.81 11.09
N PHE A 147 -0.03 4.92 10.83
CA PHE A 147 0.66 4.26 9.73
C PHE A 147 2.07 3.88 10.16
N TRP A 148 2.78 3.15 9.33
CA TRP A 148 4.13 2.71 9.63
C TRP A 148 5.10 3.29 8.62
N VAL A 149 6.31 3.64 9.10
CA VAL A 149 7.36 4.23 8.26
C VAL A 149 8.57 3.31 8.30
N TYR A 150 9.08 3.00 7.12
CA TYR A 150 10.37 2.33 6.98
C TYR A 150 11.48 3.35 7.20
N ARG A 151 12.19 3.24 8.31
CA ARG A 151 13.35 4.10 8.59
C ARG A 151 14.64 3.29 8.43
N LYS A 152 15.55 3.85 7.62
CA LYS A 152 16.96 3.42 7.63
C LYS A 152 17.60 3.78 8.96
#